data_51317f3505e19f051c6de71b73dbf8b3
#
_entry.id   51317f3505e19f051c6de71b73dbf8b3
#
_cell.length_a   1.000
_cell.length_b   1.000
_cell.length_c   1.000
_cell.angle_alpha   90.00
_cell.angle_beta   90.00
_cell.angle_gamma   90.00
#
_symmetry.space_group_name_H-M   'P 1'
#
loop_
_entity.id
_entity.type
_entity.pdbx_description
1 polymer ?
#
loop_
_entity_poly.entity_id
_entity_poly.type
_entity_poly.pdbx_seq_one_letter_code
_entity_poly.pdbx_strand_id
1 'polypeptide(L)'
;MSFLNSIKNNSKQHNFPFDHWEYSDALSEDAIDEIVKADIPDVSKHNLNYDGTRAIDGGAAEFRKGIVSGGQAIKFRCFINKENSSQFPNLVKFINELQSKETYETISKMINKDLSNSYVRVEVICDREGFWLKPHCDIKEKLMSGLIFVNKTNESEDLGTDFYNEKLEKVKTLPYKHNYGYLFTSGPNTWHGMQKKKIVKERRCIQVNYVTFETDWKVNS
;
A
#
# COMPACT_ATOMS: atom_id res chain seq x y z
N MET A 1 -19.81 -3.40 -3.16
CA MET A 1 -19.02 -3.34 -1.93
C MET A 1 -18.28 -2.02 -1.89
N SER A 2 -18.13 -1.41 -0.73
CA SER A 2 -17.36 -0.17 -0.58
C SER A 2 -16.26 -0.37 0.45
N PHE A 3 -15.19 0.37 0.30
CA PHE A 3 -14.05 0.37 1.23
C PHE A 3 -14.49 0.78 2.64
N LEU A 4 -15.32 1.81 2.72
CA LEU A 4 -15.85 2.28 4.00
C LEU A 4 -16.64 1.19 4.75
N ASN A 5 -17.46 0.42 4.03
CA ASN A 5 -18.17 -0.71 4.63
C ASN A 5 -17.21 -1.82 5.09
N SER A 6 -16.18 -2.11 4.31
CA SER A 6 -15.13 -3.05 4.70
C SER A 6 -14.45 -2.61 6.01
N ILE A 7 -14.04 -1.35 6.10
CA ILE A 7 -13.41 -0.80 7.30
C ILE A 7 -14.35 -0.80 8.52
N LYS A 8 -15.63 -0.48 8.33
CA LYS A 8 -16.61 -0.43 9.44
C LYS A 8 -17.03 -1.81 9.95
N ASN A 9 -17.18 -2.78 9.05
CA ASN A 9 -17.84 -4.04 9.36
C ASN A 9 -16.93 -5.27 9.31
N ASN A 10 -15.84 -5.21 8.55
CA ASN A 10 -14.96 -6.34 8.29
C ASN A 10 -13.51 -6.10 8.74
N SER A 11 -13.27 -5.07 9.57
CA SER A 11 -11.94 -4.79 10.08
C SER A 11 -11.74 -5.30 11.51
N LYS A 12 -10.51 -5.71 11.80
CA LYS A 12 -10.08 -6.13 13.13
C LYS A 12 -8.77 -5.46 13.48
N GLN A 13 -8.73 -4.84 14.66
CA GLN A 13 -7.51 -4.25 15.22
C GLN A 13 -6.61 -5.33 15.84
N HIS A 14 -5.32 -5.17 15.63
CA HIS A 14 -4.25 -5.96 16.23
C HIS A 14 -3.19 -5.01 16.79
N ASN A 15 -2.58 -5.37 17.92
CA ASN A 15 -1.60 -4.52 18.61
C ASN A 15 -0.17 -5.08 18.53
N PHE A 16 0.01 -6.24 17.91
CA PHE A 16 1.33 -6.87 17.78
C PHE A 16 1.69 -7.11 16.31
N PRO A 17 2.91 -6.78 15.88
CA PRO A 17 4.02 -6.17 16.64
C PRO A 17 3.86 -4.65 16.83
N PHE A 18 2.91 -4.03 16.17
CA PHE A 18 2.46 -2.66 16.29
C PHE A 18 0.97 -2.56 15.93
N ASP A 19 0.33 -1.44 16.25
CA ASP A 19 -1.08 -1.23 15.97
C ASP A 19 -1.33 -1.23 14.46
N HIS A 20 -2.20 -2.15 14.01
CA HIS A 20 -2.65 -2.25 12.63
C HIS A 20 -4.06 -2.85 12.57
N TRP A 21 -4.73 -2.64 11.46
CA TRP A 21 -6.06 -3.19 11.18
C TRP A 21 -5.98 -4.07 9.95
N GLU A 22 -6.51 -5.26 10.06
CA GLU A 22 -6.70 -6.19 8.95
C GLU A 22 -8.17 -6.17 8.54
N TYR A 23 -8.46 -6.22 7.24
CA TYR A 23 -9.83 -6.15 6.71
C TYR A 23 -9.98 -6.95 5.42
N SER A 24 -11.23 -7.26 5.04
CA SER A 24 -11.57 -7.99 3.81
C SER A 24 -12.63 -7.27 2.99
N ASP A 25 -12.77 -7.67 1.74
CA ASP A 25 -13.82 -7.20 0.84
C ASP A 25 -13.83 -5.68 0.58
N ALA A 26 -12.63 -5.13 0.42
CA ALA A 26 -12.40 -3.70 0.30
C ALA A 26 -12.59 -3.12 -1.10
N LEU A 27 -12.46 -3.94 -2.13
CA LEU A 27 -12.53 -3.55 -3.54
C LEU A 27 -13.73 -4.18 -4.23
N SER A 28 -14.31 -3.47 -5.21
CA SER A 28 -15.26 -4.05 -6.15
C SER A 28 -14.57 -5.00 -7.12
N GLU A 29 -15.29 -5.97 -7.68
CA GLU A 29 -14.74 -6.87 -8.71
C GLU A 29 -14.22 -6.10 -9.93
N ASP A 30 -14.88 -5.02 -10.34
CA ASP A 30 -14.43 -4.18 -11.45
C ASP A 30 -13.07 -3.51 -11.15
N ALA A 31 -12.85 -3.04 -9.92
CA ALA A 31 -11.55 -2.48 -9.51
C ALA A 31 -10.47 -3.57 -9.44
N ILE A 32 -10.83 -4.75 -8.97
CA ILE A 32 -9.94 -5.92 -8.97
C ILE A 32 -9.54 -6.29 -10.39
N ASP A 33 -10.49 -6.31 -11.32
CA ASP A 33 -10.25 -6.60 -12.74
C ASP A 33 -9.30 -5.57 -13.38
N GLU A 34 -9.43 -4.29 -13.05
CA GLU A 34 -8.48 -3.25 -13.48
C GLU A 34 -7.06 -3.55 -12.98
N ILE A 35 -6.92 -3.94 -11.70
CA ILE A 35 -5.62 -4.28 -11.12
C ILE A 35 -5.00 -5.49 -11.82
N VAL A 36 -5.79 -6.52 -12.08
CA VAL A 36 -5.32 -7.77 -12.71
C VAL A 36 -4.92 -7.56 -14.16
N LYS A 37 -5.66 -6.72 -14.89
CA LYS A 37 -5.43 -6.46 -16.32
C LYS A 37 -4.40 -5.38 -16.59
N ALA A 38 -4.02 -4.59 -15.56
CA ALA A 38 -3.09 -3.50 -15.71
C ALA A 38 -1.73 -3.97 -16.21
N ASP A 39 -1.27 -3.38 -17.31
CA ASP A 39 0.13 -3.50 -17.74
C ASP A 39 0.99 -2.56 -16.91
N ILE A 40 1.69 -3.12 -15.93
CA ILE A 40 2.46 -2.32 -14.98
C ILE A 40 3.91 -2.22 -15.49
N PRO A 41 4.39 -1.01 -15.83
CA PRO A 41 5.73 -0.80 -16.33
C PRO A 41 6.78 -1.09 -15.26
N ASP A 42 7.95 -1.53 -15.71
CA ASP A 42 9.14 -1.63 -14.89
C ASP A 42 9.70 -0.22 -14.62
N VAL A 43 9.42 0.33 -13.45
CA VAL A 43 9.86 1.67 -13.07
C VAL A 43 11.38 1.83 -13.00
N SER A 44 12.13 0.74 -12.94
CA SER A 44 13.60 0.82 -12.99
C SER A 44 14.12 1.18 -14.38
N LYS A 45 13.34 0.91 -15.42
CA LYS A 45 13.66 1.22 -16.82
C LYS A 45 13.09 2.57 -17.28
N HIS A 46 12.08 3.04 -16.62
CA HIS A 46 11.46 4.32 -16.89
C HIS A 46 11.88 5.29 -15.81
N ASN A 47 12.64 6.26 -16.12
CA ASN A 47 13.13 7.31 -15.22
C ASN A 47 11.95 8.14 -14.66
N LEU A 48 11.01 7.48 -13.98
CA LEU A 48 9.77 8.05 -13.50
C LEU A 48 10.01 8.82 -12.22
N ASN A 49 10.14 10.13 -12.36
CA ASN A 49 10.34 11.07 -11.25
C ASN A 49 9.20 11.11 -10.21
N TYR A 50 8.10 10.43 -10.47
CA TYR A 50 6.94 10.41 -9.57
C TYR A 50 6.75 9.09 -8.80
N ASP A 51 7.75 8.25 -8.71
CA ASP A 51 7.80 7.29 -7.64
C ASP A 51 7.85 8.09 -6.34
N GLY A 52 6.65 8.48 -5.87
CA GLY A 52 6.48 9.31 -4.69
C GLY A 52 7.22 8.80 -3.46
N THR A 53 7.60 7.54 -3.45
CA THR A 53 8.49 6.97 -2.44
C THR A 53 9.91 7.49 -2.56
N ARG A 54 10.32 7.94 -3.71
CA ARG A 54 11.69 8.45 -3.95
C ARG A 54 11.71 9.95 -4.11
N ALA A 55 10.67 10.51 -4.70
CA ALA A 55 10.64 11.95 -4.99
C ALA A 55 10.60 12.80 -3.73
N ILE A 56 10.26 12.20 -2.59
CA ILE A 56 9.99 12.97 -1.41
C ILE A 56 11.18 13.08 -0.51
N ASP A 57 12.25 12.61 -0.90
CA ASP A 57 12.96 12.17 0.18
C ASP A 57 14.43 12.08 0.11
N GLY A 58 15.00 13.24 0.16
CA GLY A 58 16.21 13.39 0.91
C GLY A 58 16.12 12.67 2.28
N GLY A 59 15.03 12.89 3.02
CA GLY A 59 14.80 12.29 4.33
C GLY A 59 14.53 10.79 4.30
N ALA A 60 13.69 10.31 3.42
CA ALA A 60 13.45 8.88 3.32
C ALA A 60 14.59 8.15 2.64
N ALA A 61 15.30 8.78 1.72
CA ALA A 61 16.56 8.24 1.21
C ALA A 61 17.59 8.09 2.33
N GLU A 62 17.66 9.05 3.23
CA GLU A 62 18.53 8.98 4.39
C GLU A 62 18.03 7.97 5.42
N PHE A 63 16.75 7.95 5.71
CA PHE A 63 16.11 6.98 6.58
C PHE A 63 16.23 5.55 6.03
N ARG A 64 16.21 5.38 4.72
CA ARG A 64 16.38 4.11 4.03
C ARG A 64 17.81 3.82 3.62
N LYS A 65 18.75 4.68 3.99
CA LYS A 65 20.17 4.51 3.67
C LYS A 65 20.65 3.14 4.10
N GLY A 66 21.09 2.36 3.15
CA GLY A 66 21.48 0.96 3.34
C GLY A 66 20.31 -0.05 3.34
N ILE A 67 19.06 0.38 3.38
CA ILE A 67 17.88 -0.49 3.37
C ILE A 67 17.34 -0.65 1.95
N VAL A 68 17.33 0.42 1.17
CA VAL A 68 16.82 0.43 -0.21
C VAL A 68 17.93 0.17 -1.21
N SER A 69 19.17 0.45 -0.87
CA SER A 69 20.29 0.22 -1.75
C SER A 69 20.64 -1.26 -1.87
N GLY A 70 20.72 -1.73 -3.07
CA GLY A 70 21.30 -3.01 -3.42
C GLY A 70 20.38 -4.19 -3.11
N GLY A 71 19.74 -4.71 -4.10
CA GLY A 71 19.06 -5.98 -4.06
C GLY A 71 17.55 -5.87 -3.95
N GLN A 72 16.98 -4.74 -4.30
CA GLN A 72 15.58 -4.75 -4.67
C GLN A 72 15.47 -5.33 -6.06
N ALA A 73 14.67 -6.35 -6.14
CA ALA A 73 14.18 -6.82 -7.41
C ALA A 73 13.46 -5.69 -8.14
N ILE A 74 13.40 -5.83 -9.42
CA ILE A 74 12.69 -4.93 -10.32
C ILE A 74 11.30 -4.64 -9.76
N LYS A 75 11.00 -3.36 -9.57
CA LYS A 75 9.70 -2.90 -9.08
C LYS A 75 8.80 -2.60 -10.25
N PHE A 76 7.70 -3.30 -10.34
CA PHE A 76 6.63 -3.03 -11.28
C PHE A 76 5.53 -2.26 -10.55
N ARG A 77 5.44 -0.96 -10.79
CA ARG A 77 4.58 -0.01 -10.08
C ARG A 77 3.90 0.96 -11.03
N CYS A 78 2.66 1.31 -10.74
CA CYS A 78 1.94 2.35 -11.44
C CYS A 78 1.13 3.20 -10.45
N PHE A 79 1.47 4.48 -10.32
CA PHE A 79 0.65 5.44 -9.58
C PHE A 79 -0.57 5.81 -10.37
N ILE A 80 -1.72 5.83 -9.72
CA ILE A 80 -2.95 6.35 -10.31
C ILE A 80 -2.95 7.87 -10.13
N ASN A 81 -2.92 8.56 -11.25
CA ASN A 81 -2.93 10.02 -11.35
C ASN A 81 -3.95 10.48 -12.40
N LYS A 82 -4.11 11.80 -12.58
CA LYS A 82 -5.06 12.34 -13.58
C LYS A 82 -4.72 11.95 -15.01
N GLU A 83 -3.45 11.78 -15.34
CA GLU A 83 -3.01 11.45 -16.70
C GLU A 83 -3.42 10.04 -17.11
N ASN A 84 -3.36 9.07 -16.19
CA ASN A 84 -3.73 7.66 -16.46
C ASN A 84 -5.11 7.27 -15.92
N SER A 85 -5.84 8.18 -15.30
CA SER A 85 -7.14 7.93 -14.65
C SER A 85 -8.19 7.29 -15.57
N SER A 86 -8.16 7.60 -16.87
CA SER A 86 -9.06 7.00 -17.85
C SER A 86 -8.84 5.50 -18.06
N GLN A 87 -7.67 4.98 -17.72
CA GLN A 87 -7.35 3.55 -17.78
C GLN A 87 -7.82 2.79 -16.53
N PHE A 88 -8.14 3.52 -15.46
CA PHE A 88 -8.48 2.98 -14.14
C PHE A 88 -9.77 3.58 -13.55
N PRO A 89 -10.90 3.59 -14.29
CA PRO A 89 -12.11 4.30 -13.85
C PRO A 89 -12.69 3.79 -12.54
N ASN A 90 -12.54 2.51 -12.22
CA ASN A 90 -13.04 1.93 -10.96
C ASN A 90 -12.06 2.16 -9.80
N LEU A 91 -10.77 2.19 -10.05
CA LEU A 91 -9.80 2.66 -9.04
C LEU A 91 -9.94 4.15 -8.76
N VAL A 92 -10.33 4.96 -9.74
CA VAL A 92 -10.69 6.37 -9.50
C VAL A 92 -11.94 6.49 -8.61
N LYS A 93 -12.95 5.65 -8.80
CA LYS A 93 -14.10 5.60 -7.87
C LYS A 93 -13.67 5.24 -6.45
N PHE A 94 -12.77 4.27 -6.30
CA PHE A 94 -12.19 3.92 -5.02
C PHE A 94 -11.40 5.08 -4.40
N ILE A 95 -10.60 5.81 -5.19
CA ILE A 95 -9.90 7.02 -4.73
C ILE A 95 -10.89 8.10 -4.28
N ASN A 96 -11.97 8.33 -5.03
CA ASN A 96 -13.02 9.29 -4.65
C ASN A 96 -13.69 8.90 -3.33
N GLU A 97 -13.89 7.61 -3.08
CA GLU A 97 -14.37 7.12 -1.78
C GLU A 97 -13.38 7.42 -0.65
N LEU A 98 -12.08 7.20 -0.87
CA LEU A 98 -11.03 7.56 0.10
C LEU A 98 -10.98 9.06 0.39
N GLN A 99 -11.23 9.91 -0.62
CA GLN A 99 -11.27 11.37 -0.47
C GLN A 99 -12.51 11.86 0.29
N SER A 100 -13.57 11.03 0.38
CA SER A 100 -14.82 11.44 1.01
C SER A 100 -14.65 11.68 2.51
N LYS A 101 -15.36 12.70 3.01
CA LYS A 101 -15.31 13.09 4.42
C LYS A 101 -15.60 11.93 5.36
N GLU A 102 -16.64 11.15 5.08
CA GLU A 102 -17.02 10.02 5.91
C GLU A 102 -15.90 8.97 6.00
N THR A 103 -15.22 8.69 4.90
CA THR A 103 -14.15 7.68 4.85
C THR A 103 -12.91 8.16 5.60
N TYR A 104 -12.38 9.35 5.28
CA TYR A 104 -11.16 9.79 5.94
C TYR A 104 -11.38 10.10 7.43
N GLU A 105 -12.55 10.59 7.85
CA GLU A 105 -12.87 10.76 9.28
C GLU A 105 -12.97 9.43 10.02
N THR A 106 -13.56 8.40 9.38
CA THR A 106 -13.61 7.05 9.95
C THR A 106 -12.20 6.52 10.18
N ILE A 107 -11.34 6.61 9.17
CA ILE A 107 -9.93 6.16 9.29
C ILE A 107 -9.18 7.02 10.31
N SER A 108 -9.36 8.35 10.31
CA SER A 108 -8.74 9.26 11.28
C SER A 108 -9.01 8.84 12.72
N LYS A 109 -10.26 8.45 13.01
CA LYS A 109 -10.66 7.97 14.35
C LYS A 109 -10.00 6.63 14.67
N MET A 110 -9.95 5.71 13.70
CA MET A 110 -9.33 4.39 13.88
C MET A 110 -7.85 4.51 14.24
N ILE A 111 -7.11 5.32 13.49
CA ILE A 111 -5.65 5.44 13.65
C ILE A 111 -5.23 6.57 14.59
N ASN A 112 -6.19 7.29 15.18
CA ASN A 112 -5.96 8.45 16.02
C ASN A 112 -5.05 9.50 15.37
N LYS A 113 -5.34 9.85 14.12
CA LYS A 113 -4.56 10.81 13.34
C LYS A 113 -5.46 11.62 12.41
N ASP A 114 -5.28 12.95 12.39
CA ASP A 114 -6.05 13.81 11.48
C ASP A 114 -5.59 13.64 10.03
N LEU A 115 -6.54 13.31 9.16
CA LEU A 115 -6.34 13.16 7.72
C LEU A 115 -7.00 14.29 6.90
N SER A 116 -7.62 15.28 7.52
CA SER A 116 -8.44 16.31 6.86
C SER A 116 -7.68 17.18 5.84
N ASN A 117 -6.38 17.35 6.03
CA ASN A 117 -5.51 18.15 5.15
C ASN A 117 -4.51 17.31 4.37
N SER A 118 -4.85 16.05 4.12
CA SER A 118 -3.98 15.11 3.44
C SER A 118 -4.35 14.94 1.96
N TYR A 119 -3.56 14.12 1.30
CA TYR A 119 -3.78 13.66 -0.07
C TYR A 119 -3.81 12.14 -0.09
N VAL A 120 -4.65 11.58 -0.95
CA VAL A 120 -4.70 10.14 -1.22
C VAL A 120 -3.62 9.80 -2.25
N ARG A 121 -2.94 8.68 -2.05
CA ARG A 121 -2.01 8.10 -3.01
C ARG A 121 -2.33 6.63 -3.18
N VAL A 122 -2.59 6.22 -4.41
CA VAL A 122 -2.86 4.82 -4.76
C VAL A 122 -1.84 4.37 -5.81
N GLU A 123 -1.25 3.22 -5.57
CA GLU A 123 -0.25 2.61 -6.44
C GLU A 123 -0.62 1.16 -6.73
N VAL A 124 -0.75 0.81 -8.01
CA VAL A 124 -0.90 -0.59 -8.43
C VAL A 124 0.48 -1.25 -8.48
N ILE A 125 0.58 -2.41 -7.89
CA ILE A 125 1.80 -3.17 -7.70
C ILE A 125 1.69 -4.54 -8.35
N CYS A 126 2.75 -4.93 -9.09
CA CYS A 126 2.89 -6.25 -9.65
C CYS A 126 4.30 -6.79 -9.34
N ASP A 127 4.45 -7.46 -8.20
CA ASP A 127 5.73 -8.07 -7.85
C ASP A 127 5.87 -9.41 -8.60
N ARG A 128 7.08 -9.68 -9.08
CA ARG A 128 7.43 -10.88 -9.86
C ARG A 128 8.55 -11.66 -9.18
N GLU A 129 8.91 -12.80 -9.74
CA GLU A 129 9.98 -13.66 -9.22
C GLU A 129 11.22 -12.85 -8.85
N GLY A 130 11.78 -13.17 -7.69
CA GLY A 130 12.96 -12.49 -7.16
C GLY A 130 12.66 -11.21 -6.37
N PHE A 131 11.42 -10.74 -6.30
CA PHE A 131 11.07 -9.57 -5.49
C PHE A 131 11.26 -9.84 -4.00
N TRP A 132 11.77 -8.85 -3.30
CA TRP A 132 11.86 -8.79 -1.86
C TRP A 132 12.03 -7.33 -1.41
N LEU A 133 11.71 -7.05 -0.17
CA LEU A 133 11.81 -5.72 0.41
C LEU A 133 12.39 -5.83 1.81
N LYS A 134 13.52 -5.16 2.05
CA LYS A 134 14.12 -5.14 3.39
C LYS A 134 13.17 -4.56 4.42
N PRO A 135 13.27 -5.00 5.69
CA PRO A 135 12.59 -4.35 6.79
C PRO A 135 12.86 -2.84 6.80
N HIS A 136 11.80 -2.05 6.86
CA HIS A 136 11.85 -0.60 6.93
C HIS A 136 10.61 -0.06 7.64
N CYS A 137 10.69 1.16 8.11
CA CYS A 137 9.52 1.97 8.46
C CYS A 137 9.24 2.95 7.34
N ASP A 138 7.99 3.31 7.18
CA ASP A 138 7.60 4.34 6.21
C ASP A 138 8.03 5.74 6.70
N ILE A 139 8.08 6.68 5.76
CA ILE A 139 8.39 8.07 6.05
C ILE A 139 7.26 8.73 6.86
N LYS A 140 7.59 9.75 7.63
CA LYS A 140 6.62 10.48 8.47
C LYS A 140 5.51 11.18 7.68
N GLU A 141 5.78 11.51 6.42
CA GLU A 141 4.83 12.13 5.49
C GLU A 141 3.70 11.18 5.08
N LYS A 142 3.86 9.87 5.27
CA LYS A 142 2.78 8.91 5.14
C LYS A 142 2.03 8.84 6.47
N LEU A 143 0.89 9.51 6.55
CA LEU A 143 0.03 9.51 7.73
C LEU A 143 -0.59 8.13 7.99
N MET A 144 -0.95 7.45 6.91
CA MET A 144 -1.44 6.07 6.90
C MET A 144 -0.85 5.31 5.74
N SER A 145 -0.48 4.07 5.97
CA SER A 145 -0.04 3.12 4.95
C SER A 145 -0.87 1.85 5.01
N GLY A 146 -1.21 1.31 3.85
CA GLY A 146 -1.91 0.05 3.74
C GLY A 146 -1.71 -0.61 2.38
N LEU A 147 -1.97 -1.92 2.35
CA LEU A 147 -2.03 -2.71 1.12
C LEU A 147 -3.37 -3.45 1.06
N ILE A 148 -3.89 -3.61 -0.16
CA ILE A 148 -4.98 -4.53 -0.45
C ILE A 148 -4.47 -5.53 -1.48
N PHE A 149 -4.49 -6.79 -1.10
CA PHE A 149 -3.98 -7.89 -1.91
C PHE A 149 -5.03 -8.40 -2.92
N VAL A 150 -4.55 -8.76 -4.11
CA VAL A 150 -5.38 -9.31 -5.19
C VAL A 150 -4.79 -10.65 -5.65
N ASN A 151 -5.08 -11.71 -4.90
CA ASN A 151 -4.61 -13.06 -5.21
C ASN A 151 -5.59 -13.80 -6.13
N LYS A 152 -5.59 -13.46 -7.43
CA LYS A 152 -6.40 -14.16 -8.46
C LYS A 152 -5.66 -15.34 -9.11
N THR A 153 -4.38 -15.49 -8.83
CA THR A 153 -3.53 -16.50 -9.48
C THR A 153 -3.25 -17.70 -8.60
N ASN A 154 -3.82 -17.77 -7.40
CA ASN A 154 -3.60 -18.78 -6.38
C ASN A 154 -2.11 -18.92 -5.99
N GLU A 155 -1.42 -17.80 -5.89
CA GLU A 155 -0.11 -17.76 -5.25
C GLU A 155 -0.19 -18.09 -3.77
N SER A 156 0.93 -18.49 -3.19
CA SER A 156 1.00 -18.84 -1.78
C SER A 156 0.58 -17.68 -0.86
N GLU A 157 -0.20 -17.98 0.17
CA GLU A 157 -0.63 -16.97 1.17
C GLU A 157 0.54 -16.36 1.95
N ASP A 158 1.71 -16.99 1.97
CA ASP A 158 2.90 -16.43 2.63
C ASP A 158 3.53 -15.26 1.89
N LEU A 159 3.07 -14.96 0.66
CA LEU A 159 3.50 -13.79 -0.13
C LEU A 159 2.91 -12.45 0.36
N GLY A 160 2.31 -12.41 1.52
CA GLY A 160 1.84 -11.17 2.12
C GLY A 160 2.97 -10.26 2.61
N THR A 161 2.67 -9.39 3.54
CA THR A 161 3.65 -8.48 4.14
C THR A 161 4.22 -9.09 5.42
N ASP A 162 5.53 -9.08 5.54
CA ASP A 162 6.21 -9.49 6.77
C ASP A 162 6.32 -8.29 7.73
N PHE A 163 5.92 -8.50 8.98
CA PHE A 163 6.09 -7.56 10.08
C PHE A 163 7.23 -8.01 10.99
N TYR A 164 7.97 -7.04 11.49
CA TYR A 164 9.17 -7.27 12.28
C TYR A 164 9.07 -6.56 13.63
N ASN A 165 9.75 -7.10 14.63
CA ASN A 165 9.97 -6.41 15.90
C ASN A 165 11.13 -5.38 15.79
N GLU A 166 11.42 -4.69 16.88
CA GLU A 166 12.49 -3.68 16.94
C GLU A 166 13.91 -4.27 16.74
N LYS A 167 14.05 -5.59 16.92
CA LYS A 167 15.30 -6.30 16.63
C LYS A 167 15.40 -6.75 15.18
N LEU A 168 14.45 -6.37 14.34
CA LEU A 168 14.32 -6.77 12.94
C LEU A 168 14.14 -8.29 12.76
N GLU A 169 13.62 -8.98 13.76
CA GLU A 169 13.19 -10.36 13.65
C GLU A 169 11.76 -10.40 13.08
N LYS A 170 11.55 -11.24 12.08
CA LYS A 170 10.21 -11.43 11.54
C LYS A 170 9.32 -12.13 12.58
N VAL A 171 8.21 -11.49 12.93
CA VAL A 171 7.29 -11.99 13.97
C VAL A 171 5.89 -12.29 13.44
N LYS A 172 5.54 -11.77 12.25
CA LYS A 172 4.24 -12.01 11.63
C LYS A 172 4.37 -11.91 10.12
N THR A 173 3.61 -12.72 9.39
CA THR A 173 3.34 -12.53 7.96
C THR A 173 1.84 -12.34 7.79
N LEU A 174 1.43 -11.22 7.23
CA LEU A 174 0.03 -11.01 6.82
C LEU A 174 -0.26 -11.89 5.60
N PRO A 175 -1.42 -12.55 5.53
CA PRO A 175 -1.67 -13.49 4.44
C PRO A 175 -1.94 -12.75 3.11
N TYR A 176 -1.36 -13.24 2.03
CA TYR A 176 -1.65 -12.81 0.67
C TYR A 176 -2.96 -13.44 0.18
N LYS A 177 -4.08 -12.94 0.69
CA LYS A 177 -5.42 -13.39 0.32
C LYS A 177 -6.06 -12.44 -0.68
N HIS A 178 -7.01 -12.99 -1.45
CA HIS A 178 -7.78 -12.19 -2.38
C HIS A 178 -8.70 -11.21 -1.66
N ASN A 179 -8.67 -9.93 -2.09
CA ASN A 179 -9.45 -8.83 -1.54
C ASN A 179 -9.32 -8.67 -0.02
N TYR A 180 -8.13 -8.92 0.47
CA TYR A 180 -7.74 -8.79 1.87
C TYR A 180 -6.67 -7.73 2.02
N GLY A 181 -6.78 -6.91 3.04
CA GLY A 181 -5.86 -5.81 3.23
C GLY A 181 -5.56 -5.50 4.69
N TYR A 182 -4.67 -4.57 4.86
CA TYR A 182 -4.31 -4.02 6.15
C TYR A 182 -3.96 -2.54 6.03
N LEU A 183 -4.04 -1.84 7.15
CA LEU A 183 -3.55 -0.47 7.29
C LEU A 183 -2.91 -0.24 8.66
N PHE A 184 -2.02 0.73 8.73
CA PHE A 184 -1.39 1.20 9.96
C PHE A 184 -0.96 2.67 9.84
N THR A 185 -0.68 3.31 10.97
CA THR A 185 -0.05 4.64 11.04
C THR A 185 1.45 4.48 10.96
N SER A 186 2.12 5.21 10.06
CA SER A 186 3.58 5.20 9.98
C SER A 186 4.21 5.73 11.26
N GLY A 187 5.20 5.01 11.76
CA GLY A 187 5.91 5.32 12.99
C GLY A 187 7.31 4.71 13.02
N PRO A 188 8.12 5.06 14.01
CA PRO A 188 9.53 4.61 14.08
C PRO A 188 9.68 3.10 14.31
N ASN A 189 8.62 2.44 14.81
CA ASN A 189 8.65 1.01 15.16
C ASN A 189 7.72 0.17 14.29
N THR A 190 7.18 0.74 13.20
CA THR A 190 6.29 0.02 12.27
C THR A 190 7.08 -0.72 11.19
N TRP A 191 7.97 -1.59 11.65
CA TRP A 191 8.89 -2.33 10.78
C TRP A 191 8.15 -3.35 9.93
N HIS A 192 8.23 -3.20 8.61
CA HIS A 192 7.60 -4.09 7.66
C HIS A 192 8.46 -4.28 6.40
N GLY A 193 8.16 -5.32 5.65
CA GLY A 193 8.88 -5.65 4.43
C GLY A 193 8.35 -6.93 3.81
N MET A 194 9.18 -7.62 3.05
CA MET A 194 8.90 -8.93 2.49
C MET A 194 10.20 -9.68 2.29
N GLN A 195 10.37 -10.80 2.98
CA GLN A 195 11.49 -11.69 2.73
C GLN A 195 11.42 -12.23 1.30
N LYS A 196 12.58 -12.63 0.75
CA LYS A 196 12.60 -13.27 -0.56
C LYS A 196 11.84 -14.59 -0.49
N LYS A 197 10.79 -14.71 -1.30
CA LYS A 197 9.92 -15.88 -1.39
C LYS A 197 9.69 -16.21 -2.86
N LYS A 198 9.28 -17.43 -3.15
CA LYS A 198 9.00 -17.85 -4.52
C LYS A 198 7.66 -17.26 -4.97
N ILE A 199 7.69 -16.40 -5.96
CA ILE A 199 6.52 -15.93 -6.71
C ILE A 199 6.50 -16.74 -8.01
N VAL A 200 5.42 -17.48 -8.26
CA VAL A 200 5.34 -18.38 -9.42
C VAL A 200 4.89 -17.63 -10.67
N LYS A 201 3.87 -16.79 -10.54
CA LYS A 201 3.33 -15.96 -11.60
C LYS A 201 3.58 -14.49 -11.31
N GLU A 202 2.77 -13.94 -10.38
CA GLU A 202 2.85 -12.56 -9.97
C GLU A 202 2.09 -12.32 -8.66
N ARG A 203 2.56 -11.36 -7.88
CA ARG A 203 1.88 -10.88 -6.68
C ARG A 203 1.32 -9.50 -6.96
N ARG A 204 0.00 -9.39 -7.07
CA ARG A 204 -0.69 -8.12 -7.31
C ARG A 204 -1.32 -7.57 -6.04
N CYS A 205 -1.17 -6.28 -5.85
CA CYS A 205 -1.82 -5.53 -4.78
C CYS A 205 -1.91 -4.05 -5.15
N ILE A 206 -2.68 -3.30 -4.39
CA ILE A 206 -2.59 -1.84 -4.39
C ILE A 206 -2.04 -1.36 -3.06
N GLN A 207 -1.18 -0.36 -3.11
CA GLN A 207 -0.80 0.42 -1.95
C GLN A 207 -1.70 1.63 -1.84
N VAL A 208 -2.20 1.88 -0.64
CA VAL A 208 -3.05 3.01 -0.31
C VAL A 208 -2.38 3.82 0.79
N ASN A 209 -2.20 5.10 0.56
CA ASN A 209 -1.65 6.00 1.57
C ASN A 209 -2.51 7.26 1.69
N TYR A 210 -2.57 7.81 2.92
CA TYR A 210 -2.82 9.22 3.13
C TYR A 210 -1.48 9.89 3.43
N VAL A 211 -1.19 10.99 2.72
CA VAL A 211 0.12 11.64 2.74
C VAL A 211 -0.01 13.15 2.94
N THR A 212 1.05 13.78 3.45
CA THR A 212 1.08 15.24 3.64
C THR A 212 1.54 16.01 2.41
N PHE A 213 2.21 15.33 1.48
CA PHE A 213 2.65 15.96 0.24
C PHE A 213 1.57 15.89 -0.84
N GLU A 214 1.64 16.83 -1.77
CA GLU A 214 0.65 16.98 -2.82
C GLU A 214 0.65 15.79 -3.79
N THR A 215 -0.56 15.32 -4.09
CA THR A 215 -0.90 14.42 -5.20
C THR A 215 -2.11 14.99 -5.93
N ASP A 216 -2.54 14.34 -7.01
CA ASP A 216 -3.76 14.74 -7.72
C ASP A 216 -5.05 14.59 -6.92
N TRP A 217 -5.00 13.93 -5.74
CA TRP A 217 -6.14 13.44 -5.00
C TRP A 217 -6.20 14.01 -3.57
N LYS A 218 -6.47 15.31 -3.47
CA LYS A 218 -6.67 15.96 -2.16
C LYS A 218 -7.95 15.45 -1.49
N VAL A 219 -7.95 15.21 -0.18
CA VAL A 219 -9.19 14.88 0.53
C VAL A 219 -10.19 16.04 0.48
N ASN A 220 -11.46 15.72 0.45
CA ASN A 220 -12.53 16.70 0.40
C ASN A 220 -12.85 17.20 1.82
N SER A 221 -12.52 18.45 2.10
CA SER A 221 -12.84 19.12 3.37
C SER A 221 -14.30 19.53 3.45
#